data_1320f564d4f2b118fdc7ae373b331db5
#
_entry.id   1320f564d4f2b118fdc7ae373b331db5
#
_cell.length_a   1.000
_cell.length_b   1.000
_cell.length_c   1.000
_cell.angle_alpha   90.00
_cell.angle_beta   90.00
_cell.angle_gamma   90.00
#
_symmetry.space_group_name_H-M   'P 1'
#
loop_
_entity.id
_entity.type
_entity.pdbx_description
1 polymer ?
#
loop_
_entity_poly.entity_id
_entity_poly.type
_entity_poly.pdbx_seq_one_letter_code
_entity_poly.pdbx_strand_id
1 'polypeptide(L)'
;MRSLHIWCYLSKCVILICLVSRLKTIARLFWTVSQPRLGSTHKDKQHLAWGKAFRTQVYPIGIEPDEIVRQASGPLPPKLAQLKAELKNVQNIFSVERLDYSKGLPERFQAYEALLEHYPQHHGKIRYTQIAPTSREEVQAYQDIRHQLETEAGRINGKYGQLGWTPLYYLNQYFDRKLLMKIFRYSDVGLVTPLRDGMNLVAKEFVAAQDPANPGVLVLSQFAGAANELTSALIVNPYDRDEVAGALNQALTMPLTERISRHAEMLETIVKNDIDNWQATFISDLKAVTPRRSQCQLPDNISSCSKLA
;
A
#
# COMPACT_ATOMS: atom_id res chain seq x y z
N MET A 1 -15.28 2.20 6.50
CA MET A 1 -15.34 3.37 5.62
C MET A 1 -15.23 4.64 6.44
N ARG A 2 -14.04 5.18 6.61
CA ARG A 2 -13.84 6.58 6.97
C ARG A 2 -12.68 7.07 6.12
N SER A 3 -13.01 7.45 4.86
CA SER A 3 -12.14 8.34 4.12
C SER A 3 -12.14 9.67 4.85
N LEU A 4 -10.96 10.14 5.26
CA LEU A 4 -10.81 11.48 5.80
C LEU A 4 -11.17 12.48 4.69
N HIS A 5 -12.40 12.94 4.69
CA HIS A 5 -12.81 14.11 3.91
C HIS A 5 -12.43 15.33 4.74
N ILE A 6 -11.30 15.94 4.44
CA ILE A 6 -10.96 17.25 4.99
C ILE A 6 -11.71 18.29 4.15
N TRP A 7 -12.82 18.79 4.69
CA TRP A 7 -13.52 19.93 4.11
C TRP A 7 -12.91 21.21 4.68
N CYS A 8 -12.14 21.90 3.88
CA CYS A 8 -11.70 23.24 4.24
C CYS A 8 -12.66 24.26 3.62
N TYR A 9 -13.53 24.85 4.42
CA TYR A 9 -14.41 25.94 4.01
C TYR A 9 -13.64 27.26 4.07
N LEU A 10 -13.13 27.72 2.96
CA LEU A 10 -12.72 29.11 2.78
C LEU A 10 -13.82 29.83 1.99
N SER A 11 -14.18 31.03 2.39
CA SER A 11 -15.39 31.76 1.98
C SER A 11 -15.54 32.00 0.47
N LYS A 12 -14.59 31.64 -0.38
CA LYS A 12 -14.64 31.78 -1.84
C LYS A 12 -14.13 30.58 -2.65
N CYS A 13 -13.53 29.55 -2.03
CA CYS A 13 -13.08 28.35 -2.74
C CYS A 13 -13.37 27.10 -1.91
N VAL A 14 -13.97 26.09 -2.54
CA VAL A 14 -14.06 24.74 -1.96
C VAL A 14 -12.90 23.94 -2.54
N ILE A 15 -11.95 23.54 -1.69
CA ILE A 15 -10.87 22.65 -2.10
C ILE A 15 -11.25 21.24 -1.64
N LEU A 16 -11.59 20.36 -2.58
CA LEU A 16 -11.75 18.95 -2.32
C LEU A 16 -10.39 18.28 -2.46
N ILE A 17 -9.76 17.99 -1.34
CA ILE A 17 -8.51 17.22 -1.32
C ILE A 17 -8.88 15.77 -1.07
N CYS A 18 -8.71 14.94 -2.07
CA CYS A 18 -8.91 13.51 -1.97
C CYS A 18 -7.53 12.84 -1.82
N LEU A 19 -7.20 12.36 -0.61
CA LEU A 19 -5.93 11.70 -0.27
C LEU A 19 -5.94 10.21 -0.61
N VAL A 20 -6.32 9.84 -1.83
CA VAL A 20 -6.39 8.42 -2.23
C VAL A 20 -5.80 8.24 -3.63
N SER A 21 -4.93 7.29 -3.79
CA SER A 21 -4.09 7.10 -4.98
C SER A 21 -4.77 6.46 -6.20
N ARG A 22 -5.99 5.96 -6.10
CA ARG A 22 -6.80 5.54 -7.27
C ARG A 22 -7.52 6.70 -7.96
N LEU A 23 -7.02 7.86 -7.88
CA LEU A 23 -7.71 9.09 -8.15
C LEU A 23 -8.00 9.38 -9.61
N LYS A 24 -7.28 8.80 -10.56
CA LYS A 24 -7.74 8.92 -11.97
C LYS A 24 -9.11 8.27 -12.14
N THR A 25 -9.35 7.13 -11.51
CA THR A 25 -10.64 6.43 -11.56
C THR A 25 -11.66 7.05 -10.60
N ILE A 26 -11.27 7.44 -9.39
CA ILE A 26 -12.17 8.05 -8.40
C ILE A 26 -12.50 9.50 -8.79
N ALA A 27 -11.56 10.27 -9.31
CA ALA A 27 -11.85 11.58 -9.86
C ALA A 27 -12.78 11.48 -11.10
N ARG A 28 -12.60 10.47 -11.96
CA ARG A 28 -13.54 10.16 -13.05
C ARG A 28 -14.91 9.73 -12.51
N LEU A 29 -14.96 8.82 -11.52
CA LEU A 29 -16.22 8.38 -10.91
C LEU A 29 -16.91 9.51 -10.15
N PHE A 30 -16.17 10.30 -9.38
CA PHE A 30 -16.69 11.50 -8.71
C PHE A 30 -17.27 12.47 -9.75
N TRP A 31 -16.54 12.69 -10.84
CA TRP A 31 -16.99 13.52 -11.95
C TRP A 31 -18.24 12.95 -12.60
N THR A 32 -18.25 11.68 -12.96
CA THR A 32 -19.40 11.02 -13.63
C THR A 32 -20.64 11.02 -12.73
N VAL A 33 -20.49 10.85 -11.42
CA VAL A 33 -21.60 10.85 -10.45
C VAL A 33 -22.05 12.26 -10.07
N SER A 34 -21.14 13.23 -10.06
CA SER A 34 -21.44 14.60 -9.65
C SER A 34 -21.93 15.50 -10.79
N GLN A 35 -21.55 15.20 -12.04
CA GLN A 35 -21.94 15.99 -13.22
C GLN A 35 -23.45 16.24 -13.37
N PRO A 36 -24.32 15.20 -13.25
CA PRO A 36 -25.77 15.43 -13.37
C PRO A 36 -26.37 16.24 -12.23
N ARG A 37 -25.70 16.29 -11.08
CA ARG A 37 -26.19 16.96 -9.85
C ARG A 37 -25.64 18.36 -9.65
N LEU A 38 -24.50 18.69 -10.28
CA LEU A 38 -23.75 19.90 -9.98
C LEU A 38 -23.79 20.93 -11.12
N GLY A 39 -24.33 20.59 -12.30
CA GLY A 39 -24.40 21.51 -13.46
C GLY A 39 -23.02 22.07 -13.82
N SER A 40 -21.98 21.21 -13.82
CA SER A 40 -20.59 21.63 -13.83
C SER A 40 -19.96 21.53 -15.23
N THR A 41 -19.10 22.50 -15.56
CA THR A 41 -18.25 22.48 -16.76
C THR A 41 -16.81 22.15 -16.38
N HIS A 42 -16.11 21.41 -17.25
CA HIS A 42 -14.72 20.99 -17.05
C HIS A 42 -13.80 21.77 -17.99
N LYS A 43 -12.81 22.43 -17.45
CA LYS A 43 -11.65 22.93 -18.19
C LYS A 43 -10.41 22.80 -17.29
N ASP A 44 -9.39 22.06 -17.74
CA ASP A 44 -8.07 21.98 -17.10
C ASP A 44 -8.04 21.67 -15.60
N LYS A 45 -8.70 20.57 -15.17
CA LYS A 45 -8.78 20.16 -13.75
C LYS A 45 -9.49 21.18 -12.84
N GLN A 46 -10.10 22.22 -13.39
CA GLN A 46 -10.98 23.13 -12.67
C GLN A 46 -12.43 22.71 -12.89
N HIS A 47 -13.18 22.72 -11.82
CA HIS A 47 -14.60 22.36 -11.82
C HIS A 47 -15.40 23.54 -11.27
N LEU A 48 -16.59 23.73 -11.80
CA LEU A 48 -17.55 24.71 -11.30
C LEU A 48 -18.73 23.98 -10.67
N ALA A 49 -19.00 24.26 -9.41
CA ALA A 49 -20.19 23.75 -8.74
C ALA A 49 -20.73 24.78 -7.76
N TRP A 50 -22.05 24.96 -7.75
CA TRP A 50 -22.75 25.96 -6.91
C TRP A 50 -22.17 27.38 -7.03
N GLY A 51 -21.78 27.78 -8.24
CA GLY A 51 -21.18 29.10 -8.50
C GLY A 51 -19.75 29.27 -7.94
N LYS A 52 -19.10 28.18 -7.49
CA LYS A 52 -17.72 28.20 -6.98
C LYS A 52 -16.82 27.34 -7.84
N ALA A 53 -15.62 27.86 -8.13
CA ALA A 53 -14.57 27.09 -8.76
C ALA A 53 -13.82 26.25 -7.73
N PHE A 54 -13.57 24.98 -8.04
CA PHE A 54 -12.70 24.09 -7.27
C PHE A 54 -11.78 23.30 -8.17
N ARG A 55 -10.69 22.78 -7.62
CA ARG A 55 -9.69 21.99 -8.34
C ARG A 55 -9.55 20.63 -7.70
N THR A 56 -9.40 19.60 -8.54
CA THR A 56 -9.07 18.24 -8.08
C THR A 56 -7.67 17.87 -8.53
N GLN A 57 -6.88 17.27 -7.64
CA GLN A 57 -5.51 16.82 -7.91
C GLN A 57 -5.23 15.50 -7.21
N VAL A 58 -4.35 14.69 -7.82
CA VAL A 58 -3.89 13.41 -7.26
C VAL A 58 -2.56 13.63 -6.54
N TYR A 59 -2.46 13.14 -5.31
CA TYR A 59 -1.24 13.20 -4.51
C TYR A 59 -0.92 11.79 -3.99
N PRO A 60 -0.21 10.95 -4.76
CA PRO A 60 0.21 9.63 -4.32
C PRO A 60 1.19 9.78 -3.15
N ILE A 61 0.82 9.27 -1.98
CA ILE A 61 1.65 9.41 -0.79
C ILE A 61 2.93 8.58 -0.92
N GLY A 62 4.07 9.21 -0.56
CA GLY A 62 5.39 8.58 -0.48
C GLY A 62 5.67 7.93 0.88
N ILE A 63 6.86 7.38 0.99
CA ILE A 63 7.45 6.85 2.23
C ILE A 63 8.79 7.55 2.48
N GLU A 64 9.45 7.25 3.59
CA GLU A 64 10.83 7.67 3.88
C GLU A 64 11.81 6.52 3.55
N PRO A 65 12.37 6.45 2.33
CA PRO A 65 13.18 5.29 1.90
C PRO A 65 14.40 5.07 2.78
N ASP A 66 15.11 6.14 3.14
CA ASP A 66 16.34 6.07 3.95
C ASP A 66 16.08 5.52 5.35
N GLU A 67 14.95 5.87 5.97
CA GLU A 67 14.56 5.32 7.27
C GLU A 67 14.28 3.82 7.16
N ILE A 68 13.62 3.38 6.09
CA ILE A 68 13.35 1.97 5.85
C ILE A 68 14.65 1.20 5.64
N VAL A 69 15.57 1.71 4.82
CA VAL A 69 16.88 1.09 4.62
C VAL A 69 17.64 0.97 5.94
N ARG A 70 17.65 2.00 6.78
CA ARG A 70 18.30 1.95 8.12
C ARG A 70 17.68 0.88 9.01
N GLN A 71 16.34 0.80 9.05
CA GLN A 71 15.64 -0.20 9.84
C GLN A 71 15.90 -1.62 9.34
N ALA A 72 15.92 -1.83 8.03
CA ALA A 72 16.12 -3.10 7.38
C ALA A 72 17.57 -3.62 7.54
N SER A 73 18.57 -2.74 7.44
CA SER A 73 19.99 -3.07 7.41
C SER A 73 20.62 -3.28 8.80
N GLY A 74 19.93 -2.94 9.89
CA GLY A 74 20.46 -3.09 11.25
C GLY A 74 20.63 -4.54 11.68
N PRO A 75 21.31 -4.79 12.84
CA PRO A 75 21.56 -6.14 13.34
C PRO A 75 20.27 -6.94 13.52
N LEU A 76 20.31 -8.23 13.18
CA LEU A 76 19.17 -9.12 13.35
C LEU A 76 18.92 -9.43 14.81
N PRO A 77 17.67 -9.35 15.30
CA PRO A 77 17.31 -9.93 16.57
C PRO A 77 17.62 -11.45 16.61
N PRO A 78 18.04 -12.03 17.75
CA PRO A 78 18.46 -13.44 17.84
C PRO A 78 17.44 -14.42 17.24
N LYS A 79 16.14 -14.22 17.53
CA LYS A 79 15.06 -15.07 17.00
C LYS A 79 14.96 -15.00 15.46
N LEU A 80 15.17 -13.81 14.87
CA LEU A 80 15.13 -13.66 13.41
C LEU A 80 16.40 -14.20 12.76
N ALA A 81 17.56 -14.10 13.43
CA ALA A 81 18.79 -14.72 12.98
C ALA A 81 18.67 -16.25 12.95
N GLN A 82 18.04 -16.85 13.97
CA GLN A 82 17.74 -18.28 14.00
C GLN A 82 16.78 -18.65 12.85
N LEU A 83 15.67 -17.93 12.68
CA LEU A 83 14.73 -18.17 11.59
C LEU A 83 15.41 -18.09 10.21
N LYS A 84 16.28 -17.09 10.01
CA LYS A 84 17.06 -16.97 8.78
C LYS A 84 17.97 -18.18 8.54
N ALA A 85 18.60 -18.71 9.59
CA ALA A 85 19.43 -19.91 9.50
C ALA A 85 18.60 -21.16 9.15
N GLU A 86 17.41 -21.31 9.73
CA GLU A 86 16.47 -22.38 9.41
C GLU A 86 15.95 -22.29 7.97
N LEU A 87 15.77 -21.08 7.44
CA LEU A 87 15.30 -20.82 6.07
C LEU A 87 16.42 -20.80 5.01
N LYS A 88 17.65 -21.15 5.35
CA LYS A 88 18.81 -21.04 4.44
C LYS A 88 18.61 -21.67 3.07
N ASN A 89 17.78 -22.72 2.97
CA ASN A 89 17.49 -23.45 1.73
C ASN A 89 16.01 -23.39 1.34
N VAL A 90 15.26 -22.44 1.92
CA VAL A 90 13.82 -22.28 1.67
C VAL A 90 13.57 -20.84 1.24
N GLN A 91 13.00 -20.66 0.04
CA GLN A 91 12.59 -19.33 -0.43
C GLN A 91 11.35 -18.89 0.34
N ASN A 92 11.37 -17.64 0.81
CA ASN A 92 10.31 -17.08 1.64
C ASN A 92 9.44 -16.10 0.88
N ILE A 93 8.17 -16.46 0.71
CA ILE A 93 7.12 -15.55 0.25
C ILE A 93 6.57 -14.86 1.50
N PHE A 94 6.54 -13.55 1.51
CA PHE A 94 6.13 -12.78 2.68
C PHE A 94 5.03 -11.79 2.38
N SER A 95 4.08 -11.68 3.29
CA SER A 95 2.97 -10.76 3.20
C SER A 95 2.58 -10.24 4.58
N VAL A 96 2.34 -8.95 4.70
CA VAL A 96 1.79 -8.33 5.90
C VAL A 96 0.68 -7.36 5.53
N GLU A 97 -0.49 -7.59 6.10
CA GLU A 97 -1.67 -6.75 5.93
C GLU A 97 -2.53 -6.82 7.19
N ARG A 98 -3.25 -5.78 7.51
CA ARG A 98 -4.28 -5.88 8.54
C ARG A 98 -5.37 -6.86 8.09
N LEU A 99 -5.94 -7.57 9.03
CA LEU A 99 -7.12 -8.39 8.76
C LEU A 99 -8.26 -7.48 8.28
N ASP A 100 -8.53 -7.47 6.97
CA ASP A 100 -9.54 -6.63 6.32
C ASP A 100 -9.98 -7.30 5.02
N TYR A 101 -11.29 -7.32 4.74
CA TYR A 101 -11.88 -7.95 3.56
C TYR A 101 -11.38 -7.36 2.23
N SER A 102 -10.95 -6.09 2.23
CA SER A 102 -10.41 -5.45 1.04
C SER A 102 -8.99 -5.89 0.68
N LYS A 103 -8.33 -6.65 1.57
CA LYS A 103 -6.93 -7.04 1.42
C LYS A 103 -6.71 -8.35 0.65
N GLY A 104 -7.79 -9.08 0.35
CA GLY A 104 -7.72 -10.29 -0.48
C GLY A 104 -6.93 -11.42 0.17
N LEU A 105 -7.04 -11.58 1.50
CA LEU A 105 -6.28 -12.61 2.22
C LEU A 105 -6.74 -14.04 1.87
N PRO A 106 -8.06 -14.34 1.78
CA PRO A 106 -8.51 -15.66 1.34
C PRO A 106 -8.08 -15.98 -0.10
N GLU A 107 -8.23 -15.02 -1.03
CA GLU A 107 -7.84 -15.15 -2.43
C GLU A 107 -6.33 -15.42 -2.54
N ARG A 108 -5.53 -14.81 -1.67
CA ARG A 108 -4.08 -15.01 -1.60
C ARG A 108 -3.70 -16.42 -1.16
N PHE A 109 -4.44 -16.99 -0.18
CA PHE A 109 -4.23 -18.39 0.25
C PHE A 109 -4.60 -19.36 -0.87
N GLN A 110 -5.71 -19.12 -1.59
CA GLN A 110 -6.12 -19.91 -2.75
C GLN A 110 -5.10 -19.86 -3.88
N ALA A 111 -4.53 -18.67 -4.15
CA ALA A 111 -3.47 -18.52 -5.15
C ALA A 111 -2.17 -19.24 -4.75
N TYR A 112 -1.81 -19.21 -3.45
CA TYR A 112 -0.68 -19.97 -2.95
C TYR A 112 -0.92 -21.47 -3.03
N GLU A 113 -2.14 -21.94 -2.75
CA GLU A 113 -2.50 -23.34 -2.95
C GLU A 113 -2.39 -23.76 -4.43
N ALA A 114 -2.87 -22.91 -5.35
CA ALA A 114 -2.71 -23.15 -6.79
C ALA A 114 -1.23 -23.23 -7.21
N LEU A 115 -0.35 -22.40 -6.61
CA LEU A 115 1.10 -22.54 -6.80
C LEU A 115 1.61 -23.93 -6.39
N LEU A 116 1.19 -24.41 -5.22
CA LEU A 116 1.61 -25.75 -4.75
C LEU A 116 1.04 -26.87 -5.62
N GLU A 117 -0.18 -26.70 -6.13
CA GLU A 117 -0.83 -27.68 -6.98
C GLU A 117 -0.21 -27.77 -8.38
N HIS A 118 0.01 -26.62 -9.03
CA HIS A 118 0.49 -26.55 -10.41
C HIS A 118 2.01 -26.64 -10.54
N TYR A 119 2.75 -26.34 -9.45
CA TYR A 119 4.22 -26.28 -9.47
C TYR A 119 4.83 -27.11 -8.33
N PRO A 120 4.69 -28.46 -8.37
CA PRO A 120 5.13 -29.36 -7.30
C PRO A 120 6.65 -29.33 -7.05
N GLN A 121 7.46 -28.81 -8.00
CA GLN A 121 8.90 -28.62 -7.83
C GLN A 121 9.26 -27.66 -6.68
N HIS A 122 8.30 -26.87 -6.18
CA HIS A 122 8.46 -25.96 -5.05
C HIS A 122 8.20 -26.62 -3.69
N HIS A 123 7.64 -27.84 -3.63
CA HIS A 123 7.39 -28.53 -2.37
C HIS A 123 8.70 -28.73 -1.58
N GLY A 124 8.66 -28.43 -0.31
CA GLY A 124 9.84 -28.48 0.56
C GLY A 124 10.84 -27.34 0.40
N LYS A 125 10.67 -26.47 -0.63
CA LYS A 125 11.64 -25.43 -1.00
C LYS A 125 11.13 -24.01 -0.79
N ILE A 126 9.84 -23.83 -0.58
CA ILE A 126 9.23 -22.52 -0.33
C ILE A 126 8.45 -22.51 0.97
N ARG A 127 8.29 -21.31 1.52
CA ARG A 127 7.42 -21.04 2.67
C ARG A 127 6.66 -19.75 2.42
N TYR A 128 5.37 -19.78 2.65
CA TYR A 128 4.58 -18.55 2.67
C TYR A 128 4.30 -18.14 4.12
N THR A 129 4.68 -16.92 4.46
CA THR A 129 4.41 -16.31 5.77
C THR A 129 3.44 -15.14 5.58
N GLN A 130 2.22 -15.30 6.10
CA GLN A 130 1.22 -14.24 6.17
C GLN A 130 1.10 -13.70 7.60
N ILE A 131 1.41 -12.43 7.78
CA ILE A 131 1.11 -11.70 9.01
C ILE A 131 -0.18 -10.91 8.80
N ALA A 132 -1.18 -11.14 9.66
CA ALA A 132 -2.47 -10.45 9.59
C ALA A 132 -2.97 -10.09 10.99
N PRO A 133 -2.43 -9.02 11.61
CA PRO A 133 -2.92 -8.57 12.91
C PRO A 133 -4.40 -8.22 12.83
N THR A 134 -5.15 -8.60 13.86
CA THR A 134 -6.57 -8.28 13.98
C THR A 134 -6.81 -6.78 14.01
N SER A 135 -7.87 -6.36 13.35
CA SER A 135 -8.39 -5.01 13.46
C SER A 135 -9.91 -5.11 13.61
N ARG A 136 -10.51 -4.31 14.52
CA ARG A 136 -11.97 -4.25 14.69
C ARG A 136 -12.60 -5.60 15.03
N GLU A 137 -12.10 -6.25 16.08
CA GLU A 137 -12.54 -7.59 16.54
C GLU A 137 -14.04 -7.70 16.85
N GLU A 138 -14.70 -6.58 17.12
CA GLU A 138 -16.15 -6.52 17.42
C GLU A 138 -17.03 -6.66 16.17
N VAL A 139 -16.47 -6.61 14.96
CA VAL A 139 -17.24 -6.68 13.70
C VAL A 139 -17.26 -8.10 13.17
N GLN A 140 -18.46 -8.70 13.08
CA GLN A 140 -18.67 -10.08 12.64
C GLN A 140 -17.91 -10.45 11.36
N ALA A 141 -17.96 -9.59 10.34
CA ALA A 141 -17.28 -9.84 9.06
C ALA A 141 -15.75 -10.05 9.19
N TYR A 142 -15.12 -9.45 10.21
CA TYR A 142 -13.69 -9.67 10.46
C TYR A 142 -13.42 -10.98 11.21
N GLN A 143 -14.34 -11.39 12.08
CA GLN A 143 -14.30 -12.71 12.73
C GLN A 143 -14.48 -13.82 11.70
N ASP A 144 -15.40 -13.66 10.76
CA ASP A 144 -15.67 -14.63 9.68
C ASP A 144 -14.44 -14.82 8.80
N ILE A 145 -13.77 -13.74 8.36
CA ILE A 145 -12.53 -13.81 7.58
C ILE A 145 -11.43 -14.48 8.40
N ARG A 146 -11.29 -14.16 9.68
CA ARG A 146 -10.31 -14.78 10.54
C ARG A 146 -10.51 -16.30 10.59
N HIS A 147 -11.73 -16.74 10.87
CA HIS A 147 -12.07 -18.16 10.91
C HIS A 147 -11.82 -18.86 9.56
N GLN A 148 -12.17 -18.20 8.45
CA GLN A 148 -11.88 -18.70 7.11
C GLN A 148 -10.38 -18.89 6.91
N LEU A 149 -9.54 -17.91 7.25
CA LEU A 149 -8.08 -17.98 7.09
C LEU A 149 -7.45 -19.07 7.97
N GLU A 150 -7.91 -19.22 9.21
CA GLU A 150 -7.44 -20.27 10.12
C GLU A 150 -7.80 -21.66 9.54
N THR A 151 -8.99 -21.83 9.02
CA THR A 151 -9.46 -23.08 8.40
C THR A 151 -8.67 -23.40 7.12
N GLU A 152 -8.51 -22.41 6.23
CA GLU A 152 -7.76 -22.56 4.98
C GLU A 152 -6.28 -22.87 5.23
N ALA A 153 -5.64 -22.18 6.18
CA ALA A 153 -4.26 -22.46 6.56
C ALA A 153 -4.08 -23.88 7.08
N GLY A 154 -5.00 -24.33 7.95
CA GLY A 154 -5.02 -25.72 8.44
C GLY A 154 -5.18 -26.74 7.30
N ARG A 155 -6.09 -26.49 6.37
CA ARG A 155 -6.36 -27.34 5.21
C ARG A 155 -5.16 -27.44 4.26
N ILE A 156 -4.56 -26.29 3.91
CA ILE A 156 -3.36 -26.26 3.03
C ILE A 156 -2.20 -27.00 3.70
N ASN A 157 -1.95 -26.74 4.98
CA ASN A 157 -0.87 -27.39 5.70
C ASN A 157 -1.12 -28.91 5.86
N GLY A 158 -2.36 -29.34 6.08
CA GLY A 158 -2.74 -30.76 6.13
C GLY A 158 -2.60 -31.48 4.79
N LYS A 159 -2.88 -30.79 3.67
CA LYS A 159 -2.81 -31.37 2.31
C LYS A 159 -1.36 -31.47 1.79
N TYR A 160 -0.54 -30.45 2.00
CA TYR A 160 0.79 -30.32 1.39
C TYR A 160 1.95 -30.44 2.36
N GLY A 161 1.70 -30.31 3.67
CA GLY A 161 2.74 -30.37 4.69
C GLY A 161 3.49 -31.71 4.70
N GLN A 162 4.78 -31.67 5.03
CA GLN A 162 5.65 -32.84 5.15
C GLN A 162 6.40 -32.78 6.49
N LEU A 163 6.95 -33.91 6.93
CA LEU A 163 7.82 -33.92 8.11
C LEU A 163 8.99 -32.93 7.90
N GLY A 164 9.08 -31.93 8.78
CA GLY A 164 10.11 -30.89 8.69
C GLY A 164 9.77 -29.69 7.77
N TRP A 165 8.63 -29.72 7.08
CA TRP A 165 8.21 -28.59 6.23
C TRP A 165 6.72 -28.25 6.37
N THR A 166 6.46 -27.03 6.79
CA THR A 166 5.12 -26.42 6.84
C THR A 166 5.05 -25.36 5.77
N PRO A 167 4.18 -25.50 4.74
CA PRO A 167 4.14 -24.60 3.61
C PRO A 167 3.63 -23.19 3.95
N LEU A 168 2.64 -23.09 4.85
CA LEU A 168 1.96 -21.83 5.15
C LEU A 168 2.05 -21.50 6.65
N TYR A 169 2.64 -20.35 6.97
CA TYR A 169 2.64 -19.75 8.30
C TYR A 169 1.66 -18.58 8.34
N TYR A 170 0.56 -18.75 9.03
CA TYR A 170 -0.41 -17.70 9.29
C TYR A 170 -0.25 -17.19 10.71
N LEU A 171 0.06 -15.89 10.85
CA LEU A 171 0.35 -15.24 12.13
C LEU A 171 -0.63 -14.08 12.34
N ASN A 172 -1.59 -14.29 13.24
CA ASN A 172 -2.53 -13.27 13.65
C ASN A 172 -1.99 -12.48 14.84
N GLN A 173 -0.85 -11.80 14.65
CA GLN A 173 -0.13 -11.07 15.69
C GLN A 173 0.40 -9.76 15.13
N TYR A 174 0.55 -8.77 16.01
CA TYR A 174 1.23 -7.52 15.71
C TYR A 174 2.74 -7.70 15.83
N PHE A 175 3.46 -7.15 14.87
CA PHE A 175 4.91 -7.07 14.87
C PHE A 175 5.36 -5.62 14.72
N ASP A 176 6.42 -5.25 15.42
CA ASP A 176 7.03 -3.94 15.31
C ASP A 176 7.52 -3.67 13.88
N ARG A 177 7.36 -2.43 13.42
CA ARG A 177 7.72 -2.01 12.04
C ARG A 177 9.19 -2.32 11.73
N LYS A 178 10.12 -2.07 12.69
CA LYS A 178 11.54 -2.35 12.49
C LYS A 178 11.81 -3.84 12.23
N LEU A 179 11.07 -4.71 12.91
CA LEU A 179 11.17 -6.14 12.68
C LEU A 179 10.63 -6.53 11.30
N LEU A 180 9.50 -5.93 10.88
CA LEU A 180 8.93 -6.17 9.55
C LEU A 180 9.88 -5.74 8.44
N MET A 181 10.54 -4.58 8.55
CA MET A 181 11.54 -4.14 7.56
C MET A 181 12.71 -5.12 7.44
N LYS A 182 13.15 -5.70 8.55
CA LYS A 182 14.18 -6.76 8.53
C LYS A 182 13.70 -8.04 7.87
N ILE A 183 12.44 -8.44 8.12
CA ILE A 183 11.85 -9.61 7.47
C ILE A 183 11.75 -9.37 5.95
N PHE A 184 11.29 -8.18 5.51
CA PHE A 184 11.24 -7.83 4.10
C PHE A 184 12.60 -7.96 3.42
N ARG A 185 13.67 -7.50 4.06
CA ARG A 185 15.03 -7.57 3.50
C ARG A 185 15.49 -8.99 3.19
N TYR A 186 14.97 -9.99 3.90
CA TYR A 186 15.35 -11.40 3.73
C TYR A 186 14.25 -12.24 3.06
N SER A 187 13.23 -11.58 2.50
CA SER A 187 12.16 -12.26 1.79
C SER A 187 12.45 -12.30 0.29
N ASP A 188 12.30 -13.46 -0.32
CA ASP A 188 12.53 -13.65 -1.76
C ASP A 188 11.38 -13.09 -2.61
N VAL A 189 10.16 -13.11 -2.07
CA VAL A 189 8.96 -12.60 -2.74
C VAL A 189 8.11 -11.80 -1.75
N GLY A 190 7.75 -10.58 -2.12
CA GLY A 190 6.70 -9.79 -1.47
C GLY A 190 5.38 -9.99 -2.18
N LEU A 191 4.37 -10.53 -1.49
CA LEU A 191 3.05 -10.78 -2.06
C LEU A 191 2.04 -9.77 -1.52
N VAL A 192 1.67 -8.79 -2.35
CA VAL A 192 0.78 -7.67 -1.99
C VAL A 192 -0.37 -7.61 -2.99
N THR A 193 -1.42 -8.38 -2.73
CA THR A 193 -2.54 -8.57 -3.67
C THR A 193 -3.89 -8.17 -3.07
N PRO A 194 -4.07 -6.89 -2.64
CA PRO A 194 -5.37 -6.43 -2.18
C PRO A 194 -6.39 -6.44 -3.32
N LEU A 195 -7.65 -6.73 -2.98
CA LEU A 195 -8.79 -6.62 -3.90
C LEU A 195 -9.07 -5.16 -4.25
N ARG A 196 -8.79 -4.26 -3.29
CA ARG A 196 -8.89 -2.82 -3.48
C ARG A 196 -8.07 -2.08 -2.42
N ASP A 197 -7.13 -1.27 -2.86
CA ASP A 197 -6.34 -0.41 -1.97
C ASP A 197 -6.06 0.95 -2.62
N GLY A 198 -6.14 2.01 -1.85
CA GLY A 198 -5.87 3.37 -2.32
C GLY A 198 -4.43 3.58 -2.73
N MET A 199 -3.46 3.09 -1.96
CA MET A 199 -2.03 3.14 -2.24
C MET A 199 -1.38 1.78 -2.01
N ASN A 200 -1.42 1.28 -0.80
CA ASN A 200 -0.67 0.17 -0.24
C ASN A 200 0.83 0.52 -0.04
N LEU A 201 1.13 1.14 1.10
CA LEU A 201 2.51 1.52 1.44
C LEU A 201 3.42 0.31 1.68
N VAL A 202 2.84 -0.85 2.06
CA VAL A 202 3.59 -2.10 2.27
C VAL A 202 4.36 -2.51 1.01
N ALA A 203 3.79 -2.29 -0.19
CA ALA A 203 4.47 -2.54 -1.45
C ALA A 203 5.73 -1.66 -1.62
N LYS A 204 5.62 -0.36 -1.29
CA LYS A 204 6.76 0.57 -1.32
C LYS A 204 7.80 0.21 -0.24
N GLU A 205 7.33 -0.11 0.98
CA GLU A 205 8.19 -0.51 2.10
C GLU A 205 8.96 -1.80 1.79
N PHE A 206 8.31 -2.78 1.15
CA PHE A 206 8.97 -4.01 0.71
C PHE A 206 10.13 -3.70 -0.23
N VAL A 207 9.90 -2.91 -1.28
CA VAL A 207 10.94 -2.55 -2.25
C VAL A 207 12.09 -1.79 -1.58
N ALA A 208 11.79 -0.78 -0.76
CA ALA A 208 12.82 0.02 -0.10
C ALA A 208 13.65 -0.78 0.92
N ALA A 209 13.09 -1.83 1.53
CA ALA A 209 13.77 -2.67 2.50
C ALA A 209 14.75 -3.67 1.88
N GLN A 210 14.65 -3.96 0.58
CA GLN A 210 15.42 -5.00 -0.09
C GLN A 210 16.92 -4.71 -0.14
N ASP A 211 17.71 -5.78 -0.31
CA ASP A 211 19.13 -5.66 -0.61
C ASP A 211 19.34 -5.44 -2.11
N PRO A 212 19.87 -4.28 -2.56
CA PRO A 212 20.07 -4.04 -3.99
C PRO A 212 20.96 -5.07 -4.68
N ALA A 213 21.85 -5.75 -3.93
CA ALA A 213 22.73 -6.79 -4.48
C ALA A 213 22.00 -8.14 -4.68
N ASN A 214 20.91 -8.39 -3.94
CA ASN A 214 20.12 -9.61 -4.04
C ASN A 214 18.65 -9.33 -3.65
N PRO A 215 17.93 -8.52 -4.42
CA PRO A 215 16.57 -8.13 -4.07
C PRO A 215 15.57 -9.27 -4.30
N GLY A 216 14.52 -9.30 -3.48
CA GLY A 216 13.32 -10.09 -3.74
C GLY A 216 12.45 -9.48 -4.83
N VAL A 217 11.43 -10.20 -5.25
CA VAL A 217 10.48 -9.80 -6.30
C VAL A 217 9.15 -9.39 -5.67
N LEU A 218 8.61 -8.26 -6.12
CA LEU A 218 7.28 -7.82 -5.72
C LEU A 218 6.21 -8.35 -6.68
N VAL A 219 5.23 -9.10 -6.15
CA VAL A 219 3.98 -9.45 -6.82
C VAL A 219 2.90 -8.52 -6.30
N LEU A 220 2.31 -7.70 -7.17
CA LEU A 220 1.46 -6.57 -6.78
C LEU A 220 0.12 -6.58 -7.53
N SER A 221 -0.97 -6.42 -6.77
CA SER A 221 -2.30 -6.26 -7.36
C SER A 221 -2.39 -5.02 -8.25
N GLN A 222 -2.93 -5.19 -9.47
CA GLN A 222 -3.33 -4.07 -10.35
C GLN A 222 -4.33 -3.11 -9.68
N PHE A 223 -4.97 -3.55 -8.60
CA PHE A 223 -5.94 -2.79 -7.83
C PHE A 223 -5.35 -2.07 -6.61
N ALA A 224 -4.06 -2.13 -6.40
CA ALA A 224 -3.32 -1.25 -5.49
C ALA A 224 -2.92 0.04 -6.21
N GLY A 225 -3.03 1.18 -5.55
CA GLY A 225 -2.61 2.45 -6.14
C GLY A 225 -1.10 2.49 -6.42
N ALA A 226 -0.31 1.80 -5.63
CA ALA A 226 1.13 1.66 -5.82
C ALA A 226 1.50 1.01 -7.17
N ALA A 227 0.62 0.22 -7.79
CA ALA A 227 0.85 -0.37 -9.10
C ALA A 227 1.01 0.67 -10.24
N ASN A 228 0.51 1.90 -10.04
CA ASN A 228 0.72 2.98 -11.01
C ASN A 228 2.14 3.58 -10.95
N GLU A 229 2.88 3.32 -9.88
CA GLU A 229 4.23 3.83 -9.66
C GLU A 229 5.27 2.69 -9.76
N LEU A 230 4.94 1.50 -9.26
CA LEU A 230 5.81 0.34 -9.21
C LEU A 230 5.56 -0.59 -10.42
N THR A 231 5.72 -0.05 -11.62
CA THR A 231 5.36 -0.74 -12.87
C THR A 231 6.25 -1.93 -13.21
N SER A 232 7.45 -2.01 -12.62
CA SER A 232 8.38 -3.14 -12.77
C SER A 232 8.12 -4.29 -11.78
N ALA A 233 7.08 -4.18 -10.92
CA ALA A 233 6.56 -5.32 -10.18
C ALA A 233 5.86 -6.33 -11.12
N LEU A 234 5.67 -7.57 -10.66
CA LEU A 234 4.78 -8.50 -11.34
C LEU A 234 3.33 -8.11 -11.00
N ILE A 235 2.68 -7.43 -11.94
CA ILE A 235 1.33 -6.90 -11.76
C ILE A 235 0.33 -8.01 -12.09
N VAL A 236 -0.61 -8.25 -11.16
CA VAL A 236 -1.58 -9.36 -11.25
C VAL A 236 -3.00 -8.92 -10.94
N ASN A 237 -3.97 -9.66 -11.46
CA ASN A 237 -5.36 -9.58 -11.03
C ASN A 237 -5.56 -10.45 -9.78
N PRO A 238 -5.83 -9.88 -8.58
CA PRO A 238 -5.97 -10.65 -7.34
C PRO A 238 -7.19 -11.60 -7.31
N TYR A 239 -8.13 -11.45 -8.24
CA TYR A 239 -9.28 -12.35 -8.39
C TYR A 239 -8.97 -13.57 -9.25
N ASP A 240 -7.85 -13.58 -9.97
CA ASP A 240 -7.37 -14.70 -10.76
C ASP A 240 -6.26 -15.44 -10.01
N ARG A 241 -6.64 -16.53 -9.34
CA ARG A 241 -5.71 -17.32 -8.52
C ARG A 241 -4.59 -17.95 -9.35
N ASP A 242 -4.88 -18.30 -10.60
CA ASP A 242 -3.92 -19.00 -11.46
C ASP A 242 -2.91 -18.01 -12.04
N GLU A 243 -3.34 -16.77 -12.35
CA GLU A 243 -2.44 -15.66 -12.70
C GLU A 243 -1.49 -15.32 -11.55
N VAL A 244 -2.02 -15.23 -10.31
CA VAL A 244 -1.19 -14.97 -9.12
C VAL A 244 -0.22 -16.14 -8.87
N ALA A 245 -0.66 -17.39 -9.00
CA ALA A 245 0.20 -18.57 -8.87
C ALA A 245 1.32 -18.58 -9.92
N GLY A 246 1.01 -18.25 -11.18
CA GLY A 246 1.98 -18.11 -12.26
C GLY A 246 3.02 -17.01 -11.98
N ALA A 247 2.57 -15.85 -11.49
CA ALA A 247 3.45 -14.76 -11.09
C ALA A 247 4.36 -15.14 -9.90
N LEU A 248 3.84 -15.88 -8.92
CA LEU A 248 4.65 -16.42 -7.82
C LEU A 248 5.72 -17.39 -8.34
N ASN A 249 5.37 -18.31 -9.24
CA ASN A 249 6.34 -19.20 -9.87
C ASN A 249 7.41 -18.41 -10.64
N GLN A 250 7.01 -17.39 -11.41
CA GLN A 250 7.94 -16.51 -12.12
C GLN A 250 8.87 -15.77 -11.13
N ALA A 251 8.33 -15.23 -10.04
CA ALA A 251 9.11 -14.55 -9.01
C ALA A 251 10.17 -15.46 -8.38
N LEU A 252 9.78 -16.71 -8.03
CA LEU A 252 10.67 -17.70 -7.39
C LEU A 252 11.78 -18.20 -8.30
N THR A 253 11.57 -18.15 -9.63
CA THR A 253 12.53 -18.64 -10.64
C THR A 253 13.26 -17.51 -11.37
N MET A 254 12.98 -16.25 -11.03
CA MET A 254 13.54 -15.07 -11.72
C MET A 254 15.04 -14.96 -11.53
N PRO A 255 15.83 -14.81 -12.63
CA PRO A 255 17.27 -14.60 -12.56
C PRO A 255 17.66 -13.36 -11.76
N LEU A 256 18.79 -13.40 -11.06
CA LEU A 256 19.26 -12.31 -10.22
C LEU A 256 19.40 -10.99 -11.01
N THR A 257 19.90 -11.03 -12.23
CA THR A 257 20.07 -9.86 -13.11
C THR A 257 18.74 -9.15 -13.37
N GLU A 258 17.67 -9.90 -13.63
CA GLU A 258 16.32 -9.34 -13.81
C GLU A 258 15.78 -8.77 -12.50
N ARG A 259 15.96 -9.47 -11.37
CA ARG A 259 15.54 -8.98 -10.05
C ARG A 259 16.19 -7.64 -9.70
N ILE A 260 17.49 -7.51 -9.98
CA ILE A 260 18.26 -6.28 -9.75
C ILE A 260 17.71 -5.14 -10.62
N SER A 261 17.49 -5.38 -11.93
CA SER A 261 16.96 -4.35 -12.84
C SER A 261 15.59 -3.86 -12.39
N ARG A 262 14.65 -4.76 -12.15
CA ARG A 262 13.28 -4.42 -11.70
C ARG A 262 13.28 -3.67 -10.38
N HIS A 263 14.10 -4.12 -9.43
CA HIS A 263 14.23 -3.47 -8.12
C HIS A 263 14.77 -2.05 -8.26
N ALA A 264 15.82 -1.84 -9.06
CA ALA A 264 16.44 -0.53 -9.25
C ALA A 264 15.43 0.50 -9.81
N GLU A 265 14.66 0.12 -10.82
CA GLU A 265 13.62 0.97 -11.42
C GLU A 265 12.53 1.37 -10.41
N MET A 266 12.07 0.40 -9.59
CA MET A 266 11.08 0.68 -8.56
C MET A 266 11.63 1.54 -7.44
N LEU A 267 12.87 1.29 -7.01
CA LEU A 267 13.52 2.07 -5.95
C LEU A 267 13.76 3.53 -6.39
N GLU A 268 14.21 3.75 -7.63
CA GLU A 268 14.35 5.10 -8.20
C GLU A 268 13.02 5.87 -8.15
N THR A 269 11.93 5.20 -8.52
CA THR A 269 10.59 5.80 -8.46
C THR A 269 10.18 6.16 -7.03
N ILE A 270 10.48 5.28 -6.05
CA ILE A 270 10.16 5.51 -4.63
C ILE A 270 10.97 6.68 -4.07
N VAL A 271 12.27 6.76 -4.37
CA VAL A 271 13.16 7.84 -3.92
C VAL A 271 12.73 9.17 -4.53
N LYS A 272 12.37 9.20 -5.81
CA LYS A 272 11.89 10.40 -6.49
C LYS A 272 10.55 10.90 -5.92
N ASN A 273 9.67 9.98 -5.52
CA ASN A 273 8.32 10.27 -5.04
C ASN A 273 8.21 9.95 -3.52
N ASP A 274 9.18 10.39 -2.76
CA ASP A 274 9.21 10.22 -1.31
C ASP A 274 8.18 11.08 -0.57
N ILE A 275 8.14 10.98 0.75
CA ILE A 275 7.19 11.74 1.58
C ILE A 275 7.47 13.24 1.53
N ASP A 276 8.72 13.65 1.41
CA ASP A 276 9.09 15.07 1.39
C ASP A 276 8.66 15.72 0.07
N ASN A 277 8.89 15.06 -1.06
CA ASN A 277 8.39 15.50 -2.36
C ASN A 277 6.86 15.56 -2.40
N TRP A 278 6.17 14.56 -1.82
CA TRP A 278 4.72 14.56 -1.67
C TRP A 278 4.26 15.80 -0.87
N GLN A 279 4.89 16.06 0.28
CA GLN A 279 4.56 17.19 1.14
C GLN A 279 4.81 18.53 0.43
N ALA A 280 5.97 18.69 -0.21
CA ALA A 280 6.33 19.90 -0.93
C ALA A 280 5.34 20.21 -2.07
N THR A 281 4.99 19.20 -2.87
CA THR A 281 4.04 19.32 -3.97
C THR A 281 2.65 19.70 -3.46
N PHE A 282 2.15 19.01 -2.42
CA PHE A 282 0.85 19.28 -1.82
C PHE A 282 0.76 20.71 -1.26
N ILE A 283 1.77 21.15 -0.48
CA ILE A 283 1.82 22.49 0.10
C ILE A 283 1.93 23.58 -0.98
N SER A 284 2.74 23.33 -2.02
CA SER A 284 2.89 24.26 -3.16
C SER A 284 1.55 24.48 -3.87
N ASP A 285 0.86 23.39 -4.21
CA ASP A 285 -0.44 23.46 -4.89
C ASP A 285 -1.51 24.10 -4.00
N LEU A 286 -1.50 23.81 -2.70
CA LEU A 286 -2.41 24.43 -1.74
C LEU A 286 -2.20 25.95 -1.67
N LYS A 287 -0.95 26.42 -1.61
CA LYS A 287 -0.61 27.85 -1.64
C LYS A 287 -1.03 28.52 -2.95
N ALA A 288 -0.89 27.84 -4.07
CA ALA A 288 -1.25 28.37 -5.39
C ALA A 288 -2.75 28.61 -5.56
N VAL A 289 -3.61 27.81 -4.89
CA VAL A 289 -5.07 27.95 -4.97
C VAL A 289 -5.66 28.79 -3.84
N THR A 290 -4.90 29.07 -2.79
CA THR A 290 -5.35 29.92 -1.69
C THR A 290 -5.14 31.39 -2.09
N PRO A 291 -6.19 32.23 -2.21
CA PRO A 291 -6.00 33.66 -2.48
C PRO A 291 -5.09 34.24 -1.39
N ARG A 292 -4.04 34.97 -1.78
CA ARG A 292 -3.30 35.80 -0.82
C ARG A 292 -4.34 36.66 -0.09
N ARG A 293 -4.52 36.45 1.22
CA ARG A 293 -5.22 37.43 2.06
C ARG A 293 -4.49 38.74 1.82
N SER A 294 -5.10 39.64 1.07
CA SER A 294 -4.75 41.03 1.13
C SER A 294 -4.72 41.36 2.62
N GLN A 295 -3.61 41.83 3.12
CA GLN A 295 -3.53 42.35 4.49
C GLN A 295 -4.77 43.19 4.67
N CYS A 296 -5.72 42.77 5.48
CA CYS A 296 -6.70 43.67 6.04
C CYS A 296 -5.88 44.70 6.83
N GLN A 297 -5.58 45.80 6.21
CA GLN A 297 -5.29 47.01 6.93
C GLN A 297 -6.53 47.26 7.78
N LEU A 298 -6.41 46.99 9.07
CA LEU A 298 -7.34 47.53 10.04
C LEU A 298 -7.36 49.03 9.79
N PRO A 299 -8.53 49.65 9.61
CA PRO A 299 -8.59 51.10 9.52
C PRO A 299 -8.09 51.66 10.83
N ASP A 300 -7.05 52.52 10.79
CA ASP A 300 -6.47 53.27 11.90
C ASP A 300 -7.46 54.32 12.46
N ASN A 301 -8.67 53.93 12.82
CA ASN A 301 -9.65 54.80 13.42
C ASN A 301 -10.50 54.09 14.47
N ILE A 302 -9.84 53.73 15.59
CA ILE A 302 -10.53 53.60 16.88
C ILE A 302 -9.73 54.43 17.92
N SER A 303 -9.72 55.76 17.73
CA SER A 303 -9.40 56.68 18.79
C SER A 303 -10.52 57.71 18.90
N SER A 304 -11.69 57.29 19.36
CA SER A 304 -12.65 58.21 20.00
C SER A 304 -13.89 57.46 20.47
N CYS A 305 -13.78 56.83 21.62
CA CYS A 305 -14.95 56.51 22.43
C CYS A 305 -14.52 56.41 23.90
N SER A 306 -13.94 57.51 24.40
CA SER A 306 -13.87 57.81 25.81
C SER A 306 -14.72 59.03 26.03
N LYS A 307 -16.01 58.86 26.31
CA LYS A 307 -16.91 59.73 27.04
C LYS A 307 -18.34 59.23 26.85
N LEU A 308 -18.81 58.55 27.90
CA LEU A 308 -20.14 58.79 28.48
C LEU A 308 -20.40 57.69 29.54
N ALA A 309 -20.33 58.26 30.77
CA ALA A 309 -20.96 57.79 32.02
C ALA A 309 -20.75 56.35 32.46
#